data_60984d3e1a47db95c6523fd6a9d4d0de
#
_entry.id   60984d3e1a47db95c6523fd6a9d4d0de
#
_cell.length_a   1.000
_cell.length_b   1.000
_cell.length_c   1.000
_cell.angle_alpha   90.00
_cell.angle_beta   90.00
_cell.angle_gamma   90.00
#
_symmetry.space_group_name_H-M   'P 1'
#
loop_
_entity.id
_entity.type
_entity.pdbx_description
1 polymer ?
#
loop_
_entity_poly.entity_id
_entity_poly.type
_entity_poly.pdbx_seq_one_letter_code
_entity_poly.pdbx_strand_id
1 'polypeptide(L)'
;MKFDYDIVWTAHEIRIFDALRNLASSYGAERIVLFGSRARRTHGEKSDIDLAVFGCARFRDFSFAVDEEIDTLLSFDLVDMDGIVSPALAAEVERDGVILYEAVR
;
A
#
# COMPACT_ATOMS: atom_id res chain seq x y z
N MET A 1 -9.01 7.65 -6.29
CA MET A 1 -7.56 7.36 -6.22
C MET A 1 -6.78 8.39 -7.02
N LYS A 2 -5.59 8.71 -6.58
CA LYS A 2 -4.70 9.64 -7.25
C LYS A 2 -3.28 9.12 -7.20
N PHE A 3 -2.41 9.60 -8.09
CA PHE A 3 -0.98 9.37 -7.99
C PHE A 3 -0.36 10.30 -6.95
N ASP A 4 0.86 10.01 -6.52
CA ASP A 4 1.53 10.69 -5.40
C ASP A 4 2.39 11.89 -5.81
N TYR A 5 2.18 12.46 -7.00
CA TYR A 5 3.03 13.51 -7.56
C TYR A 5 3.13 14.77 -6.68
N ASP A 6 2.04 15.10 -5.97
CA ASP A 6 1.97 16.30 -5.16
C ASP A 6 2.19 16.06 -3.67
N ILE A 7 2.54 14.82 -3.29
CA ILE A 7 2.71 14.46 -1.89
C ILE A 7 4.19 14.44 -1.53
N VAL A 8 4.52 15.11 -0.43
CA VAL A 8 5.88 15.09 0.12
C VAL A 8 5.96 13.97 1.16
N TRP A 9 6.73 12.94 0.84
CA TRP A 9 6.98 11.82 1.75
C TRP A 9 8.19 12.10 2.64
N THR A 10 8.17 11.58 3.86
CA THR A 10 9.36 11.57 4.71
C THR A 10 10.42 10.63 4.12
N ALA A 11 11.67 10.80 4.52
CA ALA A 11 12.75 9.89 4.09
C ALA A 11 12.45 8.43 4.46
N HIS A 12 11.86 8.19 5.64
CA HIS A 12 11.46 6.86 6.09
C HIS A 12 10.38 6.28 5.18
N GLU A 13 9.35 7.06 4.86
CA GLU A 13 8.28 6.63 3.95
C GLU A 13 8.84 6.31 2.56
N ILE A 14 9.75 7.13 2.04
CA ILE A 14 10.38 6.87 0.74
C ILE A 14 11.06 5.50 0.72
N ARG A 15 11.85 5.18 1.75
CA ARG A 15 12.52 3.87 1.84
C ARG A 15 11.53 2.72 1.90
N ILE A 16 10.47 2.86 2.69
CA ILE A 16 9.42 1.84 2.82
C ILE A 16 8.73 1.63 1.47
N PHE A 17 8.33 2.71 0.82
CA PHE A 17 7.57 2.63 -0.43
C PHE A 17 8.43 2.11 -1.59
N ASP A 18 9.73 2.41 -1.62
CA ASP A 18 10.64 1.84 -2.61
C ASP A 18 10.77 0.33 -2.43
N ALA A 19 10.93 -0.14 -1.18
CA ALA A 19 10.97 -1.57 -0.89
C ALA A 19 9.64 -2.25 -1.25
N LEU A 20 8.54 -1.59 -0.97
CA LEU A 20 7.20 -2.09 -1.29
C LEU A 20 7.00 -2.24 -2.81
N ARG A 21 7.45 -1.27 -3.60
CA ARG A 21 7.38 -1.33 -5.06
C ARG A 21 8.18 -2.50 -5.62
N ASN A 22 9.36 -2.73 -5.08
CA ASN A 22 10.20 -3.86 -5.50
C ASN A 22 9.52 -5.20 -5.20
N LEU A 23 8.93 -5.34 -4.02
CA LEU A 23 8.19 -6.55 -3.65
C LEU A 23 6.93 -6.72 -4.52
N ALA A 24 6.19 -5.65 -4.76
CA ALA A 24 5.01 -5.68 -5.61
C ALA A 24 5.35 -6.21 -7.01
N SER A 25 6.44 -5.73 -7.58
CA SER A 25 6.91 -6.21 -8.88
C SER A 25 7.30 -7.69 -8.82
N SER A 26 8.03 -8.11 -7.78
CA SER A 26 8.50 -9.49 -7.62
C SER A 26 7.35 -10.48 -7.46
N TYR A 27 6.28 -10.08 -6.78
CA TYR A 27 5.12 -10.94 -6.53
C TYR A 27 3.98 -10.76 -7.53
N GLY A 28 4.19 -9.94 -8.55
CA GLY A 28 3.24 -9.80 -9.64
C GLY A 28 1.96 -9.05 -9.31
N ALA A 29 1.99 -8.16 -8.32
CA ALA A 29 0.85 -7.30 -8.04
C ALA A 29 0.61 -6.34 -9.19
N GLU A 30 -0.65 -6.03 -9.47
CA GLU A 30 -0.98 -5.06 -10.53
C GLU A 30 -0.95 -3.62 -10.01
N ARG A 31 -1.42 -3.41 -8.78
CA ARG A 31 -1.49 -2.07 -8.21
C ARG A 31 -1.43 -2.13 -6.68
N ILE A 32 -0.70 -1.20 -6.09
CA ILE A 32 -0.67 -0.99 -4.64
C ILE A 32 -1.14 0.43 -4.36
N VAL A 33 -2.10 0.58 -3.47
CA VAL A 33 -2.71 1.86 -3.12
C VAL A 33 -2.60 2.09 -1.63
N LEU A 34 -1.99 3.20 -1.24
CA LEU A 34 -1.98 3.65 0.16
C LEU A 34 -3.33 4.29 0.46
N PHE A 35 -3.95 3.92 1.58
CA PHE A 35 -5.17 4.57 2.05
C PHE A 35 -5.07 4.83 3.54
N GLY A 36 -6.16 5.24 4.18
CA GLY A 36 -6.16 5.51 5.61
C GLY A 36 -5.45 6.81 5.98
N SER A 37 -5.03 6.91 7.24
CA SER A 37 -4.53 8.18 7.79
C SER A 37 -3.26 8.68 7.10
N ARG A 38 -2.37 7.78 6.68
CA ARG A 38 -1.15 8.20 5.98
C ARG A 38 -1.43 8.73 4.58
N ALA A 39 -2.44 8.23 3.91
CA ALA A 39 -2.87 8.78 2.61
C ALA A 39 -3.47 10.17 2.79
N ARG A 40 -4.28 10.35 3.84
CA ARG A 40 -4.89 11.65 4.16
C ARG A 40 -3.91 12.64 4.79
N ARG A 41 -2.72 12.18 5.19
CA ARG A 41 -1.71 12.96 5.93
C ARG A 41 -2.22 13.47 7.29
N THR A 42 -3.07 12.64 7.92
CA THR A 42 -3.60 12.89 9.27
C THR A 42 -2.99 11.93 10.31
N HIS A 43 -1.93 11.23 9.92
CA HIS A 43 -1.30 10.18 10.70
C HIS A 43 -0.40 10.73 11.80
N GLY A 44 -0.20 9.91 12.86
CA GLY A 44 0.89 10.07 13.82
C GLY A 44 2.13 9.28 13.38
N GLU A 45 3.23 9.45 14.09
CA GLU A 45 4.50 8.79 13.76
C GLU A 45 4.39 7.27 13.71
N LYS A 46 3.53 6.70 14.57
CA LYS A 46 3.38 5.25 14.73
C LYS A 46 2.15 4.68 14.03
N SER A 47 1.44 5.49 13.26
CA SER A 47 0.27 5.02 12.52
C SER A 47 0.65 3.90 11.55
N ASP A 48 -0.23 2.90 11.45
CA ASP A 48 -0.07 1.79 10.51
C ASP A 48 -0.06 2.29 9.06
N ILE A 49 0.54 1.48 8.21
CA ILE A 49 0.54 1.70 6.77
C ILE A 49 -0.55 0.81 6.18
N ASP A 50 -1.63 1.43 5.72
CA ASP A 50 -2.80 0.73 5.15
C ASP A 50 -2.66 0.65 3.64
N LEU A 51 -2.64 -0.56 3.12
CA LEU A 51 -2.39 -0.82 1.69
C LEU A 51 -3.50 -1.67 1.09
N ALA A 52 -4.08 -1.19 0.00
CA ALA A 52 -5.00 -1.95 -0.82
C ALA A 52 -4.22 -2.56 -1.97
N VAL A 53 -4.31 -3.88 -2.13
CA VAL A 53 -3.55 -4.66 -3.10
C VAL A 53 -4.51 -5.18 -4.17
N PHE A 54 -4.24 -4.81 -5.43
CA PHE A 54 -5.05 -5.21 -6.58
C PHE A 54 -4.28 -6.18 -7.47
N GLY A 55 -4.94 -7.21 -7.94
CA GLY A 55 -4.41 -8.11 -8.96
C GLY A 55 -3.16 -8.87 -8.52
N CYS A 56 -3.12 -9.36 -7.29
CA CYS A 56 -2.00 -10.14 -6.77
C CYS A 56 -2.44 -11.56 -6.46
N ALA A 57 -2.18 -12.50 -7.38
CA ALA A 57 -2.52 -13.91 -7.21
C ALA A 57 -1.78 -14.53 -6.00
N ARG A 58 -0.60 -14.00 -5.68
CA ARG A 58 0.23 -14.45 -4.56
C ARG A 58 0.10 -13.50 -3.35
N PHE A 59 -1.12 -13.07 -3.06
CA PHE A 59 -1.35 -12.05 -2.02
C PHE A 59 -0.77 -12.45 -0.66
N ARG A 60 -0.96 -13.70 -0.22
CA ARG A 60 -0.46 -14.16 1.08
C ARG A 60 1.05 -14.13 1.15
N ASP A 61 1.73 -14.59 0.09
CA ASP A 61 3.19 -14.56 0.02
C ASP A 61 3.70 -13.14 0.01
N PHE A 62 3.04 -12.25 -0.75
CA PHE A 62 3.36 -10.84 -0.80
C PHE A 62 3.21 -10.18 0.57
N SER A 63 2.09 -10.42 1.24
CA SER A 63 1.82 -9.85 2.56
C SER A 63 2.87 -10.30 3.58
N PHE A 64 3.24 -11.59 3.55
CA PHE A 64 4.30 -12.12 4.41
C PHE A 64 5.65 -11.46 4.12
N ALA A 65 6.01 -11.32 2.85
CA ALA A 65 7.26 -10.67 2.44
C ALA A 65 7.31 -9.21 2.89
N VAL A 66 6.21 -8.48 2.80
CA VAL A 66 6.13 -7.09 3.28
C VAL A 66 6.47 -7.01 4.77
N ASP A 67 5.87 -7.89 5.58
CA ASP A 67 6.11 -7.90 7.02
C ASP A 67 7.54 -8.33 7.37
N GLU A 68 8.11 -9.27 6.62
CA GLU A 68 9.41 -9.86 6.96
C GLU A 68 10.60 -9.10 6.37
N GLU A 69 10.44 -8.50 5.20
CA GLU A 69 11.58 -7.97 4.44
C GLU A 69 11.73 -6.46 4.50
N ILE A 70 10.65 -5.72 4.78
CA ILE A 70 10.75 -4.27 4.88
C ILE A 70 11.23 -3.88 6.27
N ASP A 71 12.39 -3.23 6.33
CA ASP A 71 13.01 -2.82 7.58
C ASP A 71 12.34 -1.57 8.13
N THR A 72 11.38 -1.78 9.03
CA THR A 72 10.67 -0.72 9.72
C THR A 72 10.01 -1.27 10.99
N LEU A 73 9.83 -0.40 11.98
CA LEU A 73 9.04 -0.72 13.19
C LEU A 73 7.55 -0.47 13.00
N LEU A 74 7.15 0.13 11.87
CA LEU A 74 5.75 0.35 11.56
C LEU A 74 5.08 -0.94 11.14
N SER A 75 3.79 -1.06 11.44
CA SER A 75 2.98 -2.21 11.03
C SER A 75 2.29 -1.93 9.70
N PHE A 76 2.08 -3.00 8.93
CA PHE A 76 1.35 -2.95 7.67
C PHE A 76 0.00 -3.63 7.81
N ASP A 77 -1.02 -3.04 7.24
CA ASP A 77 -2.35 -3.62 7.13
C ASP A 77 -2.70 -3.73 5.65
N LEU A 78 -2.62 -4.95 5.11
CA LEU A 78 -2.86 -5.20 3.69
C LEU A 78 -4.24 -5.79 3.47
N VAL A 79 -4.95 -5.24 2.50
CA VAL A 79 -6.26 -5.71 2.09
C VAL A 79 -6.18 -6.25 0.66
N ASP A 80 -6.63 -7.50 0.48
CA ASP A 80 -6.75 -8.10 -0.85
C ASP A 80 -8.01 -7.58 -1.53
N MET A 81 -7.84 -6.66 -2.48
CA MET A 81 -8.97 -6.02 -3.16
C MET A 81 -9.65 -6.94 -4.18
N ASP A 82 -9.04 -8.09 -4.51
CA ASP A 82 -9.66 -9.10 -5.37
C ASP A 82 -10.53 -10.08 -4.56
N GLY A 83 -10.45 -10.01 -3.23
CA GLY A 83 -11.27 -10.82 -2.34
C GLY A 83 -12.59 -10.13 -2.00
N ILE A 84 -13.17 -10.55 -0.88
CA ILE A 84 -14.42 -9.96 -0.38
C ILE A 84 -14.07 -8.68 0.38
N VAL A 85 -14.51 -7.55 -0.16
CA VAL A 85 -14.26 -6.22 0.41
C VAL A 85 -15.59 -5.54 0.69
N SER A 86 -15.73 -4.94 1.88
CA SER A 86 -16.94 -4.20 2.21
C SER A 86 -17.09 -2.97 1.32
N PRO A 87 -18.34 -2.57 0.98
CA PRO A 87 -18.57 -1.35 0.20
C PRO A 87 -17.97 -0.09 0.86
N ALA A 88 -18.00 -0.02 2.19
CA ALA A 88 -17.44 1.10 2.94
C ALA A 88 -15.92 1.20 2.75
N LEU A 89 -15.21 0.07 2.83
CA LEU A 89 -13.76 0.03 2.63
C LEU A 89 -13.40 0.37 1.18
N ALA A 90 -14.13 -0.21 0.22
CA ALA A 90 -13.90 0.10 -1.20
C ALA A 90 -14.08 1.59 -1.48
N ALA A 91 -15.09 2.22 -0.89
CA ALA A 91 -15.33 3.65 -1.03
C ALA A 91 -14.21 4.50 -0.41
N GLU A 92 -13.69 4.08 0.75
CA GLU A 92 -12.55 4.75 1.41
C GLU A 92 -11.31 4.69 0.52
N VAL A 93 -10.99 3.53 -0.02
CA VAL A 93 -9.84 3.35 -0.92
C VAL A 93 -9.98 4.23 -2.15
N GLU A 94 -11.16 4.27 -2.75
CA GLU A 94 -11.40 5.10 -3.94
C GLU A 94 -11.28 6.60 -3.64
N ARG A 95 -11.82 7.04 -2.51
CA ARG A 95 -11.83 8.45 -2.11
C ARG A 95 -10.44 8.95 -1.73
N ASP A 96 -9.74 8.20 -0.86
CA ASP A 96 -8.51 8.65 -0.21
C ASP A 96 -7.25 8.01 -0.79
N GLY A 97 -7.40 7.01 -1.65
CA GLY A 97 -6.29 6.19 -2.11
C GLY A 97 -5.23 6.96 -2.89
N VAL A 98 -3.97 6.64 -2.60
CA VAL A 98 -2.80 7.16 -3.31
C VAL A 98 -2.07 5.99 -3.96
N ILE A 99 -1.95 5.99 -5.27
CA ILE A 99 -1.31 4.91 -6.02
C ILE A 99 0.19 4.98 -5.82
N LEU A 100 0.75 3.97 -5.15
CA LEU A 100 2.19 3.85 -4.91
C LEU A 100 2.88 3.05 -6.00
N TYR A 101 2.19 2.10 -6.58
CA TYR A 101 2.74 1.19 -7.59
C TYR A 101 1.66 0.80 -8.58
N GLU A 102 2.01 0.79 -9.84
CA GLU A 102 1.17 0.28 -10.91
C GLU A 102 2.06 -0.47 -11.90
N ALA A 103 1.70 -1.73 -12.18
CA ALA A 103 2.49 -2.56 -13.07
C ALA A 103 2.51 -1.98 -14.49
N VAL A 104 3.67 -2.01 -15.11
CA VAL A 104 3.84 -1.62 -16.52
C VAL A 104 3.52 -2.83 -17.39
N ARG A 105 2.69 -2.63 -18.40
CA ARG A 105 2.28 -3.68 -19.35
C ARG A 105 2.72 -3.36 -20.76
#